data_261dc11aa978c1a304e3dbc0df34c038
#
_entry.id   261dc11aa978c1a304e3dbc0df34c038
#
_cell.length_a   1.000
_cell.length_b   1.000
_cell.length_c   1.000
_cell.angle_alpha   90.00
_cell.angle_beta   90.00
_cell.angle_gamma   90.00
#
_symmetry.space_group_name_H-M   'P 1'
#
loop_
_entity.id
_entity.type
_entity.pdbx_description
1 polymer ?
#
loop_
_entity_poly.entity_id
_entity_poly.type
_entity_poly.pdbx_seq_one_letter_code
_entity_poly.pdbx_strand_id
1 'polypeptide(L)'
;MVDAILTAVCVLRVHWWRVIHAFEIRSEALRAVTVRHTAIRRAVDSFLSLSIAVKLFSRDETFFDHFRQLAEYIGSSAVLLKQLLEHPADAARIAAEIKKVETDGDAIVYLINQRIDTSFVTPLDREDIHLLAKRLDNVIDIINGAARRVVMFRVIVSRAGGVRMADVIVRASREILESVADVTKPKRMAEHSRAIKVMEEEGDALYAECVGALFAHDEPAIEVLKWKEIFDALEQAIDECDDVSNVLESIALKNS
;
A
#
# COMPACT_ATOMS: atom_id res chain seq x y z
N MET A 1 -98.02 7.80 -14.44
CA MET A 1 -97.17 6.63 -14.58
C MET A 1 -95.80 6.96 -15.24
N VAL A 2 -95.73 7.96 -16.11
CA VAL A 2 -94.53 8.38 -16.85
C VAL A 2 -93.55 9.14 -15.98
N ASP A 3 -94.06 9.98 -15.00
CA ASP A 3 -93.16 10.79 -14.13
C ASP A 3 -92.36 9.97 -13.09
N ALA A 4 -92.93 8.84 -12.66
CA ALA A 4 -92.21 7.97 -11.66
C ALA A 4 -91.03 7.22 -12.29
N ILE A 5 -91.13 6.94 -13.63
CA ILE A 5 -90.02 6.26 -14.35
C ILE A 5 -88.85 7.22 -14.61
N LEU A 6 -89.19 8.49 -14.97
CA LEU A 6 -88.20 9.54 -15.22
C LEU A 6 -87.39 9.87 -13.92
N THR A 7 -88.07 9.91 -12.76
CA THR A 7 -87.42 10.18 -11.51
C THR A 7 -86.49 9.01 -11.08
N ALA A 8 -86.90 7.76 -11.32
CA ALA A 8 -86.09 6.60 -11.04
C ALA A 8 -84.83 6.51 -11.92
N VAL A 9 -84.92 6.87 -13.17
CA VAL A 9 -83.79 6.90 -14.13
C VAL A 9 -82.81 8.01 -13.79
N CYS A 10 -83.22 9.16 -13.29
CA CYS A 10 -82.35 10.24 -12.84
C CYS A 10 -81.59 9.86 -11.54
N VAL A 11 -82.24 9.25 -10.61
CA VAL A 11 -81.62 8.83 -9.37
C VAL A 11 -80.58 7.70 -9.58
N LEU A 12 -80.89 6.75 -10.47
CA LEU A 12 -79.92 5.70 -10.87
C LEU A 12 -78.70 6.27 -11.60
N ARG A 13 -78.94 7.27 -12.52
CA ARG A 13 -77.85 7.91 -13.24
C ARG A 13 -76.89 8.68 -12.34
N VAL A 14 -77.40 9.39 -11.34
CA VAL A 14 -76.58 10.11 -10.34
C VAL A 14 -75.80 9.11 -9.44
N HIS A 15 -76.42 7.99 -9.10
CA HIS A 15 -75.77 6.98 -8.25
C HIS A 15 -74.65 6.27 -9.02
N TRP A 16 -74.86 5.92 -10.29
CA TRP A 16 -73.84 5.31 -11.16
C TRP A 16 -72.69 6.29 -11.44
N TRP A 17 -73.00 7.55 -11.66
CA TRP A 17 -71.95 8.57 -11.86
C TRP A 17 -71.05 8.75 -10.64
N ARG A 18 -71.62 8.72 -9.42
CA ARG A 18 -70.85 8.76 -8.18
C ARG A 18 -69.97 7.52 -7.94
N VAL A 19 -70.46 6.35 -8.37
CA VAL A 19 -69.68 5.09 -8.26
C VAL A 19 -68.53 5.06 -9.24
N ILE A 20 -68.75 5.49 -10.47
CA ILE A 20 -67.69 5.56 -11.50
C ILE A 20 -66.63 6.57 -11.08
N HIS A 21 -67.01 7.77 -10.64
CA HIS A 21 -66.06 8.79 -10.16
C HIS A 21 -65.27 8.35 -8.94
N ALA A 22 -65.91 7.66 -8.00
CA ALA A 22 -65.21 7.10 -6.83
C ALA A 22 -64.20 6.01 -7.25
N PHE A 23 -64.50 5.24 -8.28
CA PHE A 23 -63.62 4.22 -8.81
C PHE A 23 -62.41 4.83 -9.59
N GLU A 24 -62.64 5.89 -10.36
CA GLU A 24 -61.56 6.63 -11.06
C GLU A 24 -60.63 7.29 -10.08
N ILE A 25 -61.07 8.01 -9.07
CA ILE A 25 -60.25 8.63 -8.03
C ILE A 25 -59.43 7.57 -7.28
N ARG A 26 -60.01 6.40 -7.04
CA ARG A 26 -59.30 5.30 -6.36
C ARG A 26 -58.26 4.68 -7.26
N SER A 27 -58.47 4.61 -8.57
CA SER A 27 -57.50 4.10 -9.55
C SER A 27 -56.31 5.06 -9.75
N GLU A 28 -56.55 6.37 -9.77
CA GLU A 28 -55.48 7.39 -9.83
C GLU A 28 -54.65 7.43 -8.57
N ALA A 29 -55.27 7.31 -7.37
CA ALA A 29 -54.57 7.22 -6.11
C ALA A 29 -53.67 5.96 -6.03
N LEU A 30 -54.16 4.82 -6.53
CA LEU A 30 -53.40 3.58 -6.64
C LEU A 30 -52.22 3.71 -7.62
N ARG A 31 -52.42 4.35 -8.77
CA ARG A 31 -51.33 4.63 -9.73
C ARG A 31 -50.29 5.58 -9.12
N ALA A 32 -50.70 6.64 -8.43
CA ALA A 32 -49.78 7.56 -7.76
C ALA A 32 -48.96 6.89 -6.65
N VAL A 33 -49.55 5.97 -5.92
CA VAL A 33 -48.83 5.16 -4.89
C VAL A 33 -47.84 4.21 -5.56
N THR A 34 -48.21 3.54 -6.66
CA THR A 34 -47.33 2.63 -7.39
C THR A 34 -46.15 3.36 -8.02
N VAL A 35 -46.37 4.56 -8.61
CA VAL A 35 -45.31 5.40 -9.17
C VAL A 35 -44.35 5.90 -8.08
N ARG A 36 -44.88 6.30 -6.91
CA ARG A 36 -44.05 6.67 -5.77
C ARG A 36 -43.23 5.49 -5.23
N HIS A 37 -43.81 4.30 -5.13
CA HIS A 37 -43.08 3.09 -4.70
C HIS A 37 -41.94 2.72 -5.66
N THR A 38 -42.19 2.81 -6.99
CA THR A 38 -41.14 2.53 -7.97
C THR A 38 -40.05 3.59 -7.99
N ALA A 39 -40.40 4.86 -7.78
CA ALA A 39 -39.40 5.94 -7.65
C ALA A 39 -38.54 5.81 -6.38
N ILE A 40 -39.17 5.48 -5.24
CA ILE A 40 -38.45 5.23 -3.99
C ILE A 40 -37.54 4.01 -4.12
N ARG A 41 -38.02 2.93 -4.73
CA ARG A 41 -37.21 1.71 -4.95
C ARG A 41 -35.99 1.99 -5.82
N ARG A 42 -36.15 2.73 -6.94
CA ARG A 42 -35.03 3.17 -7.78
C ARG A 42 -34.05 4.09 -7.04
N ALA A 43 -34.52 4.99 -6.20
CA ALA A 43 -33.69 5.85 -5.38
C ALA A 43 -32.90 5.04 -4.33
N VAL A 44 -33.54 4.07 -3.69
CA VAL A 44 -32.90 3.17 -2.72
C VAL A 44 -31.87 2.27 -3.41
N ASP A 45 -32.20 1.69 -4.57
CA ASP A 45 -31.27 0.87 -5.34
C ASP A 45 -30.07 1.70 -5.87
N SER A 46 -30.30 2.94 -6.27
CA SER A 46 -29.25 3.88 -6.66
C SER A 46 -28.37 4.30 -5.45
N PHE A 47 -28.98 4.51 -4.29
CA PHE A 47 -28.25 4.85 -3.07
C PHE A 47 -27.44 3.67 -2.53
N LEU A 48 -27.98 2.46 -2.60
CA LEU A 48 -27.28 1.23 -2.25
C LEU A 48 -26.11 0.96 -3.20
N SER A 49 -26.30 1.13 -4.52
CA SER A 49 -25.23 0.96 -5.50
C SER A 49 -24.12 2.02 -5.34
N LEU A 50 -24.48 3.28 -5.06
CA LEU A 50 -23.51 4.35 -4.76
C LEU A 50 -22.77 4.11 -3.44
N SER A 51 -23.48 3.62 -2.41
CA SER A 51 -22.88 3.30 -1.10
C SER A 51 -21.94 2.10 -1.17
N ILE A 52 -22.24 1.11 -2.02
CA ILE A 52 -21.36 -0.04 -2.29
C ILE A 52 -20.15 0.41 -3.12
N ALA A 53 -20.34 1.25 -4.13
CA ALA A 53 -19.24 1.82 -4.91
C ALA A 53 -18.28 2.65 -4.03
N VAL A 54 -18.79 3.54 -3.19
CA VAL A 54 -17.98 4.33 -2.25
C VAL A 54 -17.21 3.44 -1.27
N LYS A 55 -17.81 2.34 -0.76
CA LYS A 55 -17.10 1.38 0.09
C LYS A 55 -16.04 0.56 -0.66
N LEU A 56 -16.24 0.27 -1.93
CA LEU A 56 -15.25 -0.38 -2.79
C LEU A 56 -14.06 0.56 -3.06
N PHE A 57 -14.32 1.83 -3.40
CA PHE A 57 -13.26 2.84 -3.62
C PHE A 57 -12.45 3.12 -2.35
N SER A 58 -13.05 3.22 -1.16
CA SER A 58 -12.33 3.43 0.09
C SER A 58 -11.51 2.20 0.56
N ARG A 59 -11.76 1.01 -0.03
CA ARG A 59 -10.97 -0.18 0.24
C ARG A 59 -9.68 -0.24 -0.59
N ASP A 60 -9.69 0.34 -1.78
CA ASP A 60 -8.54 0.34 -2.67
C ASP A 60 -7.42 1.27 -2.15
N GLU A 61 -7.77 2.45 -1.63
CA GLU A 61 -6.79 3.41 -1.06
C GLU A 61 -6.00 2.82 0.11
N THR A 62 -6.59 1.92 0.91
CA THR A 62 -5.93 1.39 2.12
C THR A 62 -4.73 0.48 1.81
N PHE A 63 -4.72 -0.27 0.69
CA PHE A 63 -3.54 -1.05 0.32
C PHE A 63 -2.36 -0.14 -0.04
N PHE A 64 -2.62 0.91 -0.81
CA PHE A 64 -1.60 1.90 -1.18
C PHE A 64 -1.11 2.70 0.03
N ASP A 65 -2.00 3.00 0.99
CA ASP A 65 -1.61 3.63 2.26
C ASP A 65 -0.66 2.73 3.07
N HIS A 66 -0.93 1.42 3.13
CA HIS A 66 -0.05 0.47 3.81
C HIS A 66 1.31 0.33 3.09
N PHE A 67 1.34 0.26 1.76
CA PHE A 67 2.60 0.23 1.01
C PHE A 67 3.42 1.51 1.23
N ARG A 68 2.77 2.66 1.22
CA ARG A 68 3.42 3.94 1.54
C ARG A 68 4.00 3.92 2.95
N GLN A 69 3.26 3.43 3.93
CA GLN A 69 3.74 3.32 5.31
C GLN A 69 4.95 2.40 5.44
N LEU A 70 4.98 1.24 4.75
CA LEU A 70 6.15 0.39 4.68
C LEU A 70 7.35 1.10 4.04
N ALA A 71 7.14 1.84 2.95
CA ALA A 71 8.20 2.63 2.32
C ALA A 71 8.73 3.75 3.23
N GLU A 72 7.88 4.41 4.04
CA GLU A 72 8.28 5.36 5.07
C GLU A 72 9.10 4.69 6.18
N TYR A 73 8.78 3.45 6.56
CA TYR A 73 9.55 2.67 7.52
C TYR A 73 10.92 2.26 6.96
N ILE A 74 11.03 1.90 5.67
CA ILE A 74 12.33 1.70 5.00
C ILE A 74 13.16 2.98 5.11
N GLY A 75 12.61 4.14 4.77
CA GLY A 75 13.31 5.42 4.86
C GLY A 75 13.78 5.74 6.27
N SER A 76 12.94 5.51 7.28
CA SER A 76 13.27 5.75 8.68
C SER A 76 14.38 4.82 9.17
N SER A 77 14.29 3.52 8.85
CA SER A 77 15.30 2.53 9.24
C SER A 77 16.64 2.76 8.53
N ALA A 78 16.63 3.18 7.25
CA ALA A 78 17.84 3.53 6.49
C ALA A 78 18.58 4.73 7.11
N VAL A 79 17.87 5.79 7.49
CA VAL A 79 18.46 6.96 8.17
C VAL A 79 19.07 6.56 9.52
N LEU A 80 18.36 5.75 10.31
CA LEU A 80 18.86 5.24 11.57
C LEU A 80 20.09 4.35 11.38
N LEU A 81 20.11 3.48 10.36
CA LEU A 81 21.27 2.64 10.05
C LEU A 81 22.50 3.49 9.71
N LYS A 82 22.33 4.54 8.90
CA LYS A 82 23.43 5.48 8.59
C LYS A 82 23.96 6.15 9.86
N GLN A 83 23.07 6.66 10.74
CA GLN A 83 23.46 7.25 12.02
C GLN A 83 24.21 6.26 12.91
N LEU A 84 23.76 4.99 12.94
CA LEU A 84 24.41 3.93 13.70
C LEU A 84 25.84 3.68 13.22
N LEU A 85 26.07 3.66 11.91
CA LEU A 85 27.39 3.48 11.32
C LEU A 85 28.29 4.72 11.47
N GLU A 86 27.72 5.92 11.51
CA GLU A 86 28.44 7.17 11.81
C GLU A 86 28.85 7.23 13.29
N HIS A 87 28.00 6.73 14.21
CA HIS A 87 28.16 6.83 15.66
C HIS A 87 28.04 5.46 16.35
N PRO A 88 29.00 4.53 16.17
CA PRO A 88 28.92 3.18 16.73
C PRO A 88 28.85 3.13 18.26
N ALA A 89 29.25 4.19 18.95
CA ALA A 89 29.09 4.29 20.41
C ALA A 89 27.61 4.23 20.85
N ASP A 90 26.69 4.69 19.99
CA ASP A 90 25.24 4.71 20.25
C ASP A 90 24.52 3.49 19.65
N ALA A 91 25.27 2.52 19.09
CA ALA A 91 24.72 1.43 18.28
C ALA A 91 23.60 0.65 18.99
N ALA A 92 23.72 0.37 20.28
CA ALA A 92 22.71 -0.40 21.01
C ALA A 92 21.36 0.35 21.09
N ARG A 93 21.39 1.67 21.30
CA ARG A 93 20.19 2.51 21.36
C ARG A 93 19.55 2.59 19.96
N ILE A 94 20.34 2.93 18.94
CA ILE A 94 19.84 3.12 17.57
C ILE A 94 19.33 1.78 17.00
N ALA A 95 19.99 0.66 17.25
CA ALA A 95 19.52 -0.66 16.83
C ALA A 95 18.19 -1.04 17.48
N ALA A 96 17.93 -0.62 18.72
CA ALA A 96 16.62 -0.82 19.37
C ALA A 96 15.51 0.01 18.69
N GLU A 97 15.82 1.22 18.21
CA GLU A 97 14.89 2.05 17.42
C GLU A 97 14.59 1.39 16.06
N ILE A 98 15.63 0.88 15.36
CA ILE A 98 15.45 0.13 14.10
C ILE A 98 14.59 -1.12 14.34
N LYS A 99 14.83 -1.89 15.41
CA LYS A 99 14.00 -3.07 15.74
C LYS A 99 12.54 -2.69 15.99
N LYS A 100 12.27 -1.52 16.55
CA LYS A 100 10.90 -1.03 16.71
C LYS A 100 10.25 -0.77 15.35
N VAL A 101 10.96 -0.11 14.43
CA VAL A 101 10.44 0.17 13.07
C VAL A 101 10.14 -1.15 12.35
N GLU A 102 11.01 -2.15 12.45
CA GLU A 102 10.78 -3.48 11.87
C GLU A 102 9.53 -4.15 12.47
N THR A 103 9.36 -4.13 13.78
CA THR A 103 8.16 -4.69 14.43
C THR A 103 6.88 -3.95 14.01
N ASP A 104 6.94 -2.63 13.83
CA ASP A 104 5.82 -1.83 13.31
C ASP A 104 5.55 -2.18 11.84
N GLY A 105 6.59 -2.49 11.03
CA GLY A 105 6.50 -2.99 9.66
C GLY A 105 5.80 -4.36 9.56
N ASP A 106 6.25 -5.33 10.35
CA ASP A 106 5.62 -6.65 10.49
C ASP A 106 4.10 -6.54 10.73
N ALA A 107 3.70 -5.60 11.58
CA ALA A 107 2.27 -5.36 11.87
C ALA A 107 1.51 -4.87 10.64
N ILE A 108 2.11 -4.02 9.79
CA ILE A 108 1.50 -3.57 8.54
C ILE A 108 1.40 -4.72 7.53
N VAL A 109 2.44 -5.54 7.38
CA VAL A 109 2.40 -6.73 6.52
C VAL A 109 1.29 -7.69 6.96
N TYR A 110 1.14 -7.91 8.26
CA TYR A 110 0.04 -8.71 8.80
C TYR A 110 -1.34 -8.14 8.42
N LEU A 111 -1.53 -6.81 8.52
CA LEU A 111 -2.77 -6.15 8.12
C LEU A 111 -3.05 -6.27 6.62
N ILE A 112 -2.01 -6.16 5.76
CA ILE A 112 -2.12 -6.36 4.32
C ILE A 112 -2.61 -7.78 4.03
N ASN A 113 -1.98 -8.81 4.62
CA ASN A 113 -2.33 -10.21 4.42
C ASN A 113 -3.76 -10.51 4.89
N GLN A 114 -4.15 -10.06 6.09
CA GLN A 114 -5.51 -10.21 6.60
C GLN A 114 -6.54 -9.55 5.66
N ARG A 115 -6.19 -8.42 5.07
CA ARG A 115 -7.07 -7.71 4.14
C ARG A 115 -7.19 -8.43 2.80
N ILE A 116 -6.12 -9.04 2.27
CA ILE A 116 -6.17 -9.90 1.08
C ILE A 116 -7.17 -11.04 1.30
N ASP A 117 -7.12 -11.70 2.45
CA ASP A 117 -7.98 -12.86 2.77
C ASP A 117 -9.45 -12.48 2.90
N THR A 118 -9.75 -11.27 3.39
CA THR A 118 -11.11 -10.82 3.66
C THR A 118 -11.73 -10.01 2.52
N SER A 119 -10.96 -9.54 1.55
CA SER A 119 -11.44 -8.72 0.43
C SER A 119 -11.95 -9.59 -0.72
N PHE A 120 -13.15 -9.28 -1.21
CA PHE A 120 -13.70 -9.96 -2.39
C PHE A 120 -13.06 -9.47 -3.69
N VAL A 121 -12.75 -8.17 -3.78
CA VAL A 121 -12.07 -7.51 -4.90
C VAL A 121 -10.88 -6.75 -4.36
N THR A 122 -9.73 -6.84 -5.02
CA THR A 122 -8.49 -6.12 -4.69
C THR A 122 -8.10 -5.19 -5.86
N PRO A 123 -7.43 -4.05 -5.59
CA PRO A 123 -7.04 -3.08 -6.64
C PRO A 123 -5.95 -3.62 -7.58
N LEU A 124 -5.16 -4.56 -7.10
CA LEU A 124 -4.09 -5.24 -7.81
C LEU A 124 -4.28 -6.75 -7.65
N ASP A 125 -3.58 -7.54 -8.44
CA ASP A 125 -3.56 -8.99 -8.25
C ASP A 125 -3.07 -9.34 -6.83
N ARG A 126 -3.73 -10.29 -6.18
CA ARG A 126 -3.41 -10.69 -4.79
C ARG A 126 -1.97 -11.14 -4.64
N GLU A 127 -1.45 -11.84 -5.65
CA GLU A 127 -0.04 -12.28 -5.67
C GLU A 127 0.92 -11.10 -5.72
N ASP A 128 0.59 -10.06 -6.51
CA ASP A 128 1.39 -8.84 -6.62
C ASP A 128 1.36 -8.03 -5.31
N ILE A 129 0.19 -7.93 -4.66
CA ILE A 129 0.06 -7.27 -3.34
C ILE A 129 0.91 -7.98 -2.30
N HIS A 130 0.83 -9.32 -2.24
CA HIS A 130 1.61 -10.11 -1.29
C HIS A 130 3.11 -10.01 -1.56
N LEU A 131 3.51 -10.10 -2.84
CA LEU A 131 4.91 -10.01 -3.23
C LEU A 131 5.50 -8.62 -2.90
N LEU A 132 4.78 -7.54 -3.22
CA LEU A 132 5.23 -6.17 -2.91
C LEU A 132 5.37 -5.95 -1.40
N ALA A 133 4.37 -6.36 -0.61
CA ALA A 133 4.42 -6.26 0.84
C ALA A 133 5.64 -6.99 1.41
N LYS A 134 5.90 -8.22 0.95
CA LYS A 134 7.04 -9.03 1.36
C LYS A 134 8.38 -8.39 1.00
N ARG A 135 8.52 -7.82 -0.21
CA ARG A 135 9.76 -7.19 -0.64
C ARG A 135 10.05 -5.90 0.15
N LEU A 136 9.03 -5.07 0.40
CA LEU A 136 9.18 -3.88 1.24
C LEU A 136 9.62 -4.25 2.67
N ASP A 137 9.07 -5.30 3.23
CA ASP A 137 9.41 -5.82 4.55
C ASP A 137 10.83 -6.37 4.60
N ASN A 138 11.26 -7.14 3.59
CA ASN A 138 12.60 -7.68 3.49
C ASN A 138 13.68 -6.57 3.59
N VAL A 139 13.47 -5.39 2.98
CA VAL A 139 14.43 -4.28 3.10
C VAL A 139 14.58 -3.86 4.57
N ILE A 140 13.48 -3.74 5.30
CA ILE A 140 13.49 -3.36 6.72
C ILE A 140 14.20 -4.42 7.55
N ASP A 141 13.93 -5.70 7.27
CA ASP A 141 14.55 -6.86 7.93
C ASP A 141 16.06 -6.90 7.74
N ILE A 142 16.52 -6.68 6.51
CA ILE A 142 17.96 -6.68 6.20
C ILE A 142 18.65 -5.50 6.90
N ILE A 143 18.04 -4.31 6.91
CA ILE A 143 18.54 -3.14 7.66
C ILE A 143 18.64 -3.44 9.15
N ASN A 144 17.62 -4.04 9.75
CA ASN A 144 17.64 -4.48 11.15
C ASN A 144 18.73 -5.55 11.37
N GLY A 145 18.90 -6.47 10.43
CA GLY A 145 19.96 -7.47 10.45
C GLY A 145 21.37 -6.85 10.46
N ALA A 146 21.61 -5.82 9.63
CA ALA A 146 22.86 -5.08 9.59
C ALA A 146 23.13 -4.36 10.92
N ALA A 147 22.13 -3.65 11.45
CA ALA A 147 22.25 -2.95 12.75
C ALA A 147 22.57 -3.91 13.91
N ARG A 148 21.90 -5.08 13.93
CA ARG A 148 22.18 -6.13 14.93
C ARG A 148 23.60 -6.65 14.84
N ARG A 149 24.20 -6.81 13.63
CA ARG A 149 25.60 -7.23 13.45
C ARG A 149 26.56 -6.21 14.05
N VAL A 150 26.34 -4.91 13.85
CA VAL A 150 27.18 -3.85 14.45
C VAL A 150 27.21 -3.97 15.97
N VAL A 151 26.05 -4.18 16.61
CA VAL A 151 25.94 -4.37 18.07
C VAL A 151 26.57 -5.70 18.50
N MET A 152 26.22 -6.81 17.86
CA MET A 152 26.66 -8.17 18.20
C MET A 152 28.20 -8.31 18.09
N PHE A 153 28.77 -7.70 17.05
CA PHE A 153 30.21 -7.73 16.79
C PHE A 153 30.98 -6.69 17.61
N ARG A 154 30.28 -5.85 18.39
CA ARG A 154 30.87 -4.78 19.22
C ARG A 154 31.74 -3.85 18.37
N VAL A 155 31.23 -3.40 17.26
CA VAL A 155 31.90 -2.41 16.41
C VAL A 155 31.97 -1.09 17.17
N ILE A 156 33.18 -0.53 17.32
CA ILE A 156 33.40 0.73 18.02
C ILE A 156 34.02 1.83 17.14
N VAL A 157 34.48 1.46 15.95
CA VAL A 157 35.10 2.39 15.02
C VAL A 157 34.27 2.41 13.72
N SER A 158 33.86 3.59 13.30
CA SER A 158 33.16 3.81 12.03
C SER A 158 34.10 3.58 10.84
N ARG A 159 33.58 3.02 9.77
CA ARG A 159 34.28 2.97 8.47
C ARG A 159 33.50 3.78 7.43
N ALA A 160 34.21 4.68 6.77
CA ALA A 160 33.62 5.57 5.77
C ALA A 160 32.88 4.81 4.64
N GLY A 161 33.39 3.64 4.24
CA GLY A 161 32.74 2.78 3.24
C GLY A 161 31.34 2.34 3.67
N GLY A 162 31.17 1.89 4.90
CA GLY A 162 29.86 1.50 5.46
C GLY A 162 28.87 2.68 5.50
N VAL A 163 29.35 3.87 5.86
CA VAL A 163 28.53 5.08 5.86
C VAL A 163 28.10 5.46 4.42
N ARG A 164 29.01 5.32 3.44
CA ARG A 164 28.69 5.58 2.01
C ARG A 164 27.63 4.59 1.50
N MET A 165 27.76 3.30 1.79
CA MET A 165 26.76 2.29 1.41
C MET A 165 25.39 2.57 2.08
N ALA A 166 25.38 2.92 3.37
CA ALA A 166 24.15 3.32 4.04
C ALA A 166 23.51 4.58 3.45
N ASP A 167 24.30 5.51 2.91
CA ASP A 167 23.79 6.67 2.17
C ASP A 167 23.09 6.27 0.87
N VAL A 168 23.63 5.26 0.16
CA VAL A 168 22.96 4.68 -1.02
C VAL A 168 21.58 4.12 -0.61
N ILE A 169 21.48 3.37 0.49
CA ILE A 169 20.21 2.85 1.01
C ILE A 169 19.24 3.99 1.32
N VAL A 170 19.69 5.09 1.93
CA VAL A 170 18.86 6.28 2.21
C VAL A 170 18.33 6.91 0.92
N ARG A 171 19.14 6.99 -0.12
CA ARG A 171 18.70 7.54 -1.44
C ARG A 171 17.70 6.59 -2.11
N ALA A 172 18.00 5.29 -2.14
CA ALA A 172 17.13 4.28 -2.72
C ALA A 172 15.78 4.22 -2.00
N SER A 173 15.76 4.34 -0.67
CA SER A 173 14.51 4.35 0.10
C SER A 173 13.59 5.53 -0.23
N ARG A 174 14.14 6.71 -0.54
CA ARG A 174 13.36 7.87 -0.99
C ARG A 174 12.75 7.62 -2.36
N GLU A 175 13.52 7.03 -3.26
CA GLU A 175 13.05 6.68 -4.60
C GLU A 175 11.95 5.61 -4.55
N ILE A 176 12.07 4.61 -3.64
CA ILE A 176 11.01 3.61 -3.39
C ILE A 176 9.71 4.29 -2.92
N LEU A 177 9.80 5.25 -2.00
CA LEU A 177 8.61 5.96 -1.51
C LEU A 177 7.88 6.72 -2.63
N GLU A 178 8.62 7.38 -3.53
CA GLU A 178 8.06 8.04 -4.71
C GLU A 178 7.49 7.02 -5.72
N SER A 179 8.17 5.89 -5.90
CA SER A 179 7.74 4.79 -6.75
C SER A 179 6.40 4.20 -6.32
N VAL A 180 6.20 3.98 -5.02
CA VAL A 180 4.92 3.50 -4.47
C VAL A 180 3.78 4.47 -4.77
N ALA A 181 4.04 5.78 -4.70
CA ALA A 181 3.04 6.81 -5.05
C ALA A 181 2.71 6.84 -6.55
N ASP A 182 3.63 6.39 -7.40
CA ASP A 182 3.52 6.42 -8.86
C ASP A 182 3.25 5.04 -9.50
N VAL A 183 2.95 3.99 -8.71
CA VAL A 183 2.79 2.60 -9.17
C VAL A 183 1.76 2.40 -10.30
N THR A 184 0.81 3.32 -10.45
CA THR A 184 -0.18 3.31 -11.56
C THR A 184 0.27 4.10 -12.79
N LYS A 185 1.51 4.61 -12.82
CA LYS A 185 2.05 5.48 -13.87
C LYS A 185 3.28 4.86 -14.55
N PRO A 186 3.11 3.98 -15.56
CA PRO A 186 4.21 3.16 -16.11
C PRO A 186 5.45 3.95 -16.58
N LYS A 187 5.23 5.15 -17.15
CA LYS A 187 6.35 6.00 -17.62
C LYS A 187 7.22 6.49 -16.45
N ARG A 188 6.60 6.91 -15.36
CA ARG A 188 7.32 7.34 -14.16
C ARG A 188 7.99 6.17 -13.46
N MET A 189 7.32 5.01 -13.43
CA MET A 189 7.93 3.79 -12.90
C MET A 189 9.24 3.44 -13.59
N ALA A 190 9.30 3.51 -14.94
CA ALA A 190 10.53 3.27 -15.68
C ALA A 190 11.64 4.33 -15.40
N GLU A 191 11.30 5.53 -14.96
CA GLU A 191 12.27 6.54 -14.51
C GLU A 191 12.80 6.18 -13.12
N HIS A 192 11.92 5.81 -12.18
CA HIS A 192 12.27 5.35 -10.84
C HIS A 192 13.15 4.09 -10.88
N SER A 193 12.77 3.08 -11.67
CA SER A 193 13.54 1.84 -11.82
C SER A 193 14.95 2.10 -12.30
N ARG A 194 15.12 2.99 -13.29
CA ARG A 194 16.46 3.38 -13.74
C ARG A 194 17.27 4.09 -12.67
N ALA A 195 16.65 4.96 -11.87
CA ALA A 195 17.33 5.67 -10.79
C ALA A 195 17.81 4.70 -9.70
N ILE A 196 16.97 3.73 -9.31
CA ILE A 196 17.32 2.71 -8.32
C ILE A 196 18.43 1.80 -8.87
N LYS A 197 18.35 1.40 -10.14
CA LYS A 197 19.41 0.57 -10.77
C LYS A 197 20.77 1.26 -10.77
N VAL A 198 20.85 2.57 -11.02
CA VAL A 198 22.09 3.33 -10.89
C VAL A 198 22.62 3.33 -9.45
N MET A 199 21.73 3.35 -8.46
CA MET A 199 22.13 3.28 -7.04
C MET A 199 22.62 1.88 -6.66
N GLU A 200 22.05 0.81 -7.21
CA GLU A 200 22.52 -0.56 -7.02
C GLU A 200 23.93 -0.73 -7.64
N GLU A 201 24.16 -0.28 -8.89
CA GLU A 201 25.48 -0.31 -9.51
C GLU A 201 26.53 0.49 -8.70
N GLU A 202 26.14 1.63 -8.09
CA GLU A 202 26.98 2.37 -7.15
C GLU A 202 27.28 1.56 -5.90
N GLY A 203 26.27 0.86 -5.36
CA GLY A 203 26.37 -0.04 -4.19
C GLY A 203 27.37 -1.16 -4.42
N ASP A 204 27.28 -1.84 -5.57
CA ASP A 204 28.18 -2.90 -6.00
C ASP A 204 29.64 -2.41 -6.07
N ALA A 205 29.85 -1.26 -6.68
CA ALA A 205 31.18 -0.66 -6.78
C ALA A 205 31.76 -0.32 -5.39
N LEU A 206 30.93 0.23 -4.50
CA LEU A 206 31.30 0.52 -3.10
C LEU A 206 31.62 -0.75 -2.33
N TYR A 207 30.81 -1.78 -2.47
CA TYR A 207 31.03 -3.07 -1.83
C TYR A 207 32.38 -3.67 -2.26
N ALA A 208 32.66 -3.71 -3.58
CA ALA A 208 33.93 -4.22 -4.10
C ALA A 208 35.13 -3.41 -3.57
N GLU A 209 35.03 -2.06 -3.54
CA GLU A 209 36.05 -1.17 -2.95
C GLU A 209 36.27 -1.50 -1.47
N CYS A 210 35.19 -1.57 -0.68
CA CYS A 210 35.24 -1.78 0.76
C CYS A 210 35.81 -3.15 1.14
N VAL A 211 35.32 -4.20 0.46
CA VAL A 211 35.81 -5.57 0.71
C VAL A 211 37.27 -5.69 0.24
N GLY A 212 37.61 -5.17 -0.93
CA GLY A 212 39.01 -5.15 -1.39
C GLY A 212 39.96 -4.48 -0.40
N ALA A 213 39.53 -3.36 0.22
CA ALA A 213 40.33 -2.65 1.21
C ALA A 213 40.56 -3.48 2.50
N LEU A 214 39.61 -4.35 2.90
CA LEU A 214 39.79 -5.25 4.05
C LEU A 214 40.96 -6.24 3.86
N PHE A 215 41.25 -6.63 2.62
CA PHE A 215 42.31 -7.59 2.30
C PHE A 215 43.61 -6.92 1.83
N ALA A 216 43.62 -5.60 1.65
CA ALA A 216 44.79 -4.87 1.19
C ALA A 216 45.82 -4.54 2.30
N HIS A 217 45.42 -4.65 3.54
CA HIS A 217 46.24 -4.32 4.73
C HIS A 217 46.27 -5.46 5.72
N ASP A 218 47.29 -5.49 6.59
CA ASP A 218 47.44 -6.48 7.70
C ASP A 218 46.45 -6.17 8.86
N GLU A 219 45.13 -6.26 8.53
CA GLU A 219 44.11 -6.13 9.58
C GLU A 219 43.94 -7.43 10.36
N PRO A 220 43.55 -7.37 11.65
CA PRO A 220 43.21 -8.57 12.42
C PRO A 220 42.05 -9.33 11.73
N ALA A 221 42.20 -10.63 11.54
CA ALA A 221 41.23 -11.47 10.86
C ALA A 221 39.78 -11.31 11.39
N ILE A 222 39.66 -11.08 12.72
CA ILE A 222 38.34 -10.85 13.33
C ILE A 222 37.69 -9.55 12.89
N GLU A 223 38.47 -8.49 12.65
CA GLU A 223 37.93 -7.22 12.12
C GLU A 223 37.55 -7.36 10.64
N VAL A 224 38.32 -8.10 9.84
CA VAL A 224 37.97 -8.45 8.45
C VAL A 224 36.65 -9.19 8.44
N LEU A 225 36.46 -10.22 9.27
CA LEU A 225 35.19 -10.97 9.35
C LEU A 225 34.00 -10.09 9.73
N LYS A 226 34.14 -9.27 10.77
CA LYS A 226 33.06 -8.37 11.22
C LYS A 226 32.61 -7.43 10.10
N TRP A 227 33.55 -6.77 9.48
CA TRP A 227 33.22 -5.78 8.45
C TRP A 227 32.77 -6.41 7.14
N LYS A 228 33.28 -7.60 6.78
CA LYS A 228 32.78 -8.36 5.63
C LYS A 228 31.29 -8.67 5.80
N GLU A 229 30.89 -9.21 6.95
CA GLU A 229 29.50 -9.53 7.27
C GLU A 229 28.59 -8.28 7.31
N ILE A 230 29.12 -7.12 7.71
CA ILE A 230 28.37 -5.87 7.70
C ILE A 230 28.22 -5.36 6.27
N PHE A 231 29.31 -5.36 5.48
CA PHE A 231 29.24 -4.93 4.07
C PHE A 231 28.30 -5.82 3.24
N ASP A 232 28.30 -7.15 3.49
CA ASP A 232 27.37 -8.08 2.85
C ASP A 232 25.91 -7.71 3.16
N ALA A 233 25.61 -7.36 4.39
CA ALA A 233 24.26 -6.96 4.76
C ALA A 233 23.85 -5.59 4.18
N LEU A 234 24.80 -4.68 3.98
CA LEU A 234 24.52 -3.39 3.36
C LEU A 234 24.28 -3.52 1.85
N GLU A 235 25.09 -4.32 1.17
CA GLU A 235 24.90 -4.64 -0.25
C GLU A 235 23.58 -5.36 -0.46
N GLN A 236 23.27 -6.37 0.33
CA GLN A 236 21.99 -7.07 0.26
C GLN A 236 20.78 -6.13 0.47
N ALA A 237 20.91 -5.09 1.31
CA ALA A 237 19.84 -4.09 1.47
C ALA A 237 19.67 -3.21 0.24
N ILE A 238 20.75 -2.89 -0.46
CA ILE A 238 20.72 -2.14 -1.72
C ILE A 238 20.08 -2.98 -2.83
N ASP A 239 20.46 -4.25 -2.95
CA ASP A 239 19.90 -5.20 -3.92
C ASP A 239 18.40 -5.40 -3.70
N GLU A 240 17.96 -5.54 -2.45
CA GLU A 240 16.53 -5.71 -2.15
C GLU A 240 15.74 -4.43 -2.51
N CYS A 241 16.35 -3.23 -2.48
CA CYS A 241 15.73 -2.02 -2.99
C CYS A 241 15.50 -2.09 -4.52
N ASP A 242 16.44 -2.65 -5.28
CA ASP A 242 16.27 -2.90 -6.72
C ASP A 242 15.18 -3.96 -6.97
N ASP A 243 15.14 -5.02 -6.18
CA ASP A 243 14.09 -6.05 -6.25
C ASP A 243 12.68 -5.47 -5.98
N VAL A 244 12.53 -4.54 -5.00
CA VAL A 244 11.27 -3.79 -4.79
C VAL A 244 10.89 -3.01 -6.04
N SER A 245 11.85 -2.33 -6.66
CA SER A 245 11.64 -1.55 -7.89
C SER A 245 11.17 -2.41 -9.04
N ASN A 246 11.77 -3.58 -9.24
CA ASN A 246 11.41 -4.55 -10.27
C ASN A 246 9.98 -5.05 -10.11
N VAL A 247 9.53 -5.28 -8.87
CA VAL A 247 8.14 -5.67 -8.57
C VAL A 247 7.17 -4.53 -8.88
N LEU A 248 7.48 -3.30 -8.47
CA LEU A 248 6.66 -2.12 -8.74
C LEU A 248 6.52 -1.85 -10.25
N GLU A 249 7.61 -1.98 -11.03
CA GLU A 249 7.58 -1.85 -12.48
C GLU A 249 6.71 -2.92 -13.13
N SER A 250 6.82 -4.18 -12.68
CA SER A 250 5.97 -5.28 -13.14
C SER A 250 4.48 -5.01 -12.88
N ILE A 251 4.13 -4.51 -11.69
CA ILE A 251 2.76 -4.13 -11.34
C ILE A 251 2.26 -3.02 -12.25
N ALA A 252 3.06 -1.97 -12.48
CA ALA A 252 2.68 -0.86 -13.33
C ALA A 252 2.44 -1.28 -14.78
N LEU A 253 3.26 -2.20 -15.32
CA LEU A 253 3.09 -2.73 -16.68
C LEU A 253 1.84 -3.60 -16.83
N LYS A 254 1.48 -4.42 -15.82
CA LYS A 254 0.26 -5.24 -15.84
C LYS A 254 -1.02 -4.41 -15.79
N ASN A 255 -0.96 -3.21 -15.20
CA ASN A 255 -2.12 -2.35 -14.98
C ASN A 255 -2.18 -1.15 -15.95
N SER A 256 -1.42 -1.17 -17.05
CA SER A 256 -1.32 -0.11 -18.06
C SER A 256 -2.25 -0.32 -19.28
#